data_7789e97a5872d00a0f66ad6f23c55fee
#
_entry.id   7789e97a5872d00a0f66ad6f23c55fee
#
_cell.length_a   1.000
_cell.length_b   1.000
_cell.length_c   1.000
_cell.angle_alpha   90.00
_cell.angle_beta   90.00
_cell.angle_gamma   90.00
#
_symmetry.space_group_name_H-M   'P 1'
#
loop_
_entity.id
_entity.type
_entity.pdbx_description
1 polymer ?
#
loop_
_entity_poly.entity_id
_entity_poly.type
_entity_poly.pdbx_seq_one_letter_code
_entity_poly.pdbx_strand_id
1 'polypeptide(L)'
;MISVGNIKIGDKGFIPVQTMLKNPVWEIDKTLKKIENLERIGCDILRITVPDQKALEGLKEILKRTKMPIVADIHFDYKLAIASIEAGVHKVRINPGNIGDKDRVQSVIACLKKHGTPVRIGINKGSLPKHLKEKYNDPIKVMIESAREEAGYFREAGYDNVVLSFKSSTVIETIKVNRLAKQEFDYPLHIGVTEAGDLIDGTIKNSIGIATLLQEGIGDTIRVSLTAPEEEEVRTGIKILEALKLRESHVEIISCPTCGRTEIELARLGQQVKALTEGKRFCKNLKIAVMGCVVNGPGEAGECDFGIAGGKDQSILFKDGKKLKVIKNDSIMSEMEQLLMGYYEKD
;
A
#
# COMPACT_ATOMS: atom_id res chain seq x y z
N MET A 1 -11.61 -8.16 14.12
CA MET A 1 -11.05 -6.81 13.85
C MET A 1 -9.81 -6.61 14.68
N ILE A 2 -8.70 -6.12 14.08
CA ILE A 2 -7.40 -5.93 14.75
C ILE A 2 -7.00 -4.46 14.64
N SER A 3 -6.64 -3.83 15.77
CA SER A 3 -6.20 -2.43 15.79
C SER A 3 -4.68 -2.33 15.68
N VAL A 4 -4.19 -1.49 14.77
CA VAL A 4 -2.78 -1.16 14.58
C VAL A 4 -2.64 0.36 14.69
N GLY A 5 -2.35 0.85 15.88
CA GLY A 5 -2.52 2.27 16.20
C GLY A 5 -3.99 2.68 16.02
N ASN A 6 -4.21 3.73 15.24
CA ASN A 6 -5.54 4.23 14.88
C ASN A 6 -6.18 3.48 13.68
N ILE A 7 -5.48 2.54 13.05
CA ILE A 7 -5.96 1.79 11.88
C ILE A 7 -6.60 0.47 12.33
N LYS A 8 -7.76 0.15 11.75
CA LYS A 8 -8.44 -1.14 11.96
C LYS A 8 -8.25 -2.05 10.75
N ILE A 9 -7.75 -3.28 10.99
CA ILE A 9 -7.59 -4.34 9.99
C ILE A 9 -8.76 -5.32 10.14
N GLY A 10 -9.33 -5.75 9.01
CA GLY A 10 -10.52 -6.61 8.98
C GLY A 10 -11.82 -5.82 9.01
N ASP A 11 -11.77 -4.50 8.88
CA ASP A 11 -12.91 -3.66 8.57
C ASP A 11 -13.14 -3.68 7.05
N LYS A 12 -14.27 -4.21 6.61
CA LYS A 12 -14.59 -4.35 5.18
C LYS A 12 -14.73 -3.01 4.44
N GLY A 13 -14.87 -1.90 5.17
CA GLY A 13 -14.99 -0.55 4.60
C GLY A 13 -13.66 0.13 4.30
N PHE A 14 -12.53 -0.37 4.83
CA PHE A 14 -11.22 0.26 4.65
C PHE A 14 -10.08 -0.76 4.57
N ILE A 15 -9.30 -0.70 3.51
CA ILE A 15 -8.14 -1.57 3.29
C ILE A 15 -6.86 -0.73 3.40
N PRO A 16 -6.10 -0.87 4.49
CA PRO A 16 -4.87 -0.12 4.69
C PRO A 16 -3.78 -0.49 3.69
N VAL A 17 -3.09 0.53 3.17
CA VAL A 17 -1.88 0.40 2.36
C VAL A 17 -0.66 0.47 3.26
N GLN A 18 0.13 -0.60 3.27
CA GLN A 18 1.38 -0.66 4.01
C GLN A 18 2.57 -0.58 3.06
N THR A 19 3.63 0.15 3.43
CA THR A 19 4.94 0.03 2.80
C THR A 19 6.03 -0.34 3.80
N MET A 20 7.29 -0.41 3.35
CA MET A 20 8.43 -0.79 4.16
C MET A 20 9.55 0.22 4.00
N LEU A 21 10.07 0.73 5.10
CA LEU A 21 11.20 1.64 5.11
C LEU A 21 12.44 0.98 4.51
N LYS A 22 13.08 1.67 3.57
CA LYS A 22 14.28 1.16 2.86
C LYS A 22 15.58 1.77 3.36
N ASN A 23 15.54 2.95 3.98
CA ASN A 23 16.71 3.53 4.63
C ASN A 23 16.90 3.01 6.07
N PRO A 24 18.12 3.08 6.60
CA PRO A 24 18.38 2.71 7.99
C PRO A 24 17.57 3.58 8.98
N VAL A 25 16.87 2.92 9.92
CA VAL A 25 15.96 3.62 10.86
C VAL A 25 16.69 4.57 11.80
N TRP A 26 17.98 4.38 12.05
CA TRP A 26 18.80 5.28 12.88
C TRP A 26 19.17 6.61 12.20
N GLU A 27 18.89 6.77 10.91
CA GLU A 27 18.92 8.07 10.23
C GLU A 27 17.63 8.86 10.55
N ILE A 28 17.48 9.29 11.81
CA ILE A 28 16.21 9.74 12.41
C ILE A 28 15.53 10.82 11.56
N ASP A 29 16.23 11.94 11.28
CA ASP A 29 15.62 13.08 10.59
C ASP A 29 15.24 12.74 9.13
N LYS A 30 16.03 11.89 8.47
CA LYS A 30 15.72 11.39 7.14
C LYS A 30 14.50 10.47 7.17
N THR A 31 14.42 9.60 8.18
CA THR A 31 13.28 8.70 8.38
C THR A 31 12.01 9.49 8.67
N LEU A 32 12.04 10.52 9.49
CA LEU A 32 10.88 11.36 9.80
C LEU A 32 10.38 12.11 8.56
N LYS A 33 11.29 12.71 7.77
CA LYS A 33 10.92 13.34 6.49
C LYS A 33 10.29 12.34 5.52
N LYS A 34 10.80 11.09 5.50
CA LYS A 34 10.22 10.03 4.69
C LYS A 34 8.81 9.67 5.18
N ILE A 35 8.60 9.56 6.49
CA ILE A 35 7.28 9.30 7.09
C ILE A 35 6.30 10.39 6.71
N GLU A 36 6.64 11.68 6.88
CA GLU A 36 5.80 12.81 6.50
C GLU A 36 5.39 12.75 5.03
N ASN A 37 6.34 12.43 4.13
CA ASN A 37 6.05 12.29 2.72
C ASN A 37 5.13 11.09 2.42
N LEU A 38 5.36 9.95 3.08
CA LEU A 38 4.53 8.76 2.93
C LEU A 38 3.11 9.00 3.46
N GLU A 39 2.94 9.68 4.60
CA GLU A 39 1.62 10.10 5.12
C GLU A 39 0.90 11.00 4.12
N ARG A 40 1.59 12.01 3.59
CA ARG A 40 1.02 12.95 2.61
C ARG A 40 0.49 12.26 1.35
N ILE A 41 1.14 11.19 0.89
CA ILE A 41 0.67 10.42 -0.28
C ILE A 41 -0.28 9.28 0.07
N GLY A 42 -0.69 9.15 1.35
CA GLY A 42 -1.73 8.23 1.80
C GLY A 42 -1.25 6.85 2.24
N CYS A 43 -0.01 6.71 2.70
CA CYS A 43 0.46 5.50 3.39
C CYS A 43 -0.23 5.39 4.75
N ASP A 44 -0.82 4.25 5.04
CA ASP A 44 -1.56 4.04 6.29
C ASP A 44 -0.71 3.37 7.39
N ILE A 45 0.25 2.53 6.99
CA ILE A 45 1.09 1.76 7.92
C ILE A 45 2.52 1.68 7.38
N LEU A 46 3.52 1.95 8.21
CA LEU A 46 4.92 1.78 7.85
C LEU A 46 5.54 0.58 8.58
N ARG A 47 6.20 -0.32 7.84
CA ARG A 47 7.01 -1.40 8.40
C ARG A 47 8.48 -1.02 8.43
N ILE A 48 9.12 -1.24 9.57
CA ILE A 48 10.53 -0.94 9.82
C ILE A 48 11.23 -2.22 10.24
N THR A 49 12.32 -2.58 9.56
CA THR A 49 13.16 -3.72 9.95
C THR A 49 14.02 -3.38 11.15
N VAL A 50 14.05 -4.29 12.14
CA VAL A 50 14.84 -4.15 13.37
C VAL A 50 15.77 -5.34 13.48
N PRO A 51 16.93 -5.32 12.82
CA PRO A 51 17.86 -6.43 12.79
C PRO A 51 18.78 -6.49 14.00
N ASP A 52 18.96 -5.37 14.72
CA ASP A 52 19.92 -5.20 15.81
C ASP A 52 19.51 -4.12 16.82
N GLN A 53 20.31 -3.95 17.86
CA GLN A 53 20.08 -2.98 18.93
C GLN A 53 20.13 -1.53 18.42
N LYS A 54 20.97 -1.22 17.44
CA LYS A 54 21.05 0.13 16.87
C LYS A 54 19.77 0.52 16.15
N ALA A 55 19.19 -0.42 15.41
CA ALA A 55 17.90 -0.22 14.78
C ALA A 55 16.76 -0.10 15.80
N LEU A 56 16.81 -0.84 16.91
CA LEU A 56 15.86 -0.72 18.02
C LEU A 56 15.90 0.68 18.67
N GLU A 57 17.07 1.22 18.92
CA GLU A 57 17.19 2.57 19.47
C GLU A 57 16.66 3.63 18.49
N GLY A 58 16.97 3.48 17.19
CA GLY A 58 16.38 4.33 16.14
C GLY A 58 14.86 4.24 16.11
N LEU A 59 14.30 3.03 16.19
CA LEU A 59 12.87 2.80 16.25
C LEU A 59 12.21 3.50 17.45
N LYS A 60 12.81 3.41 18.64
CA LYS A 60 12.31 4.11 19.85
C LYS A 60 12.23 5.62 19.66
N GLU A 61 13.22 6.23 19.02
CA GLU A 61 13.22 7.67 18.73
C GLU A 61 12.14 8.04 17.69
N ILE A 62 11.96 7.23 16.67
CA ILE A 62 10.89 7.44 15.67
C ILE A 62 9.51 7.35 16.32
N LEU A 63 9.26 6.36 17.17
CA LEU A 63 7.97 6.18 17.85
C LEU A 63 7.55 7.38 18.71
N LYS A 64 8.50 8.12 19.29
CA LYS A 64 8.23 9.35 20.07
C LYS A 64 7.78 10.53 19.19
N ARG A 65 8.12 10.52 17.90
CA ARG A 65 8.05 11.68 17.01
C ARG A 65 7.07 11.51 15.84
N THR A 66 6.43 10.35 15.70
CA THR A 66 5.43 10.09 14.65
C THR A 66 4.11 9.58 15.21
N LYS A 67 3.01 9.87 14.50
CA LYS A 67 1.69 9.28 14.75
C LYS A 67 1.38 8.14 13.78
N MET A 68 2.22 7.94 12.75
CA MET A 68 2.05 6.84 11.78
C MET A 68 2.12 5.49 12.49
N PRO A 69 1.18 4.58 12.24
CA PRO A 69 1.24 3.22 12.74
C PRO A 69 2.50 2.49 12.26
N ILE A 70 3.34 2.06 13.19
CA ILE A 70 4.63 1.39 12.91
C ILE A 70 4.54 -0.11 13.20
N VAL A 71 5.04 -0.91 12.25
CA VAL A 71 5.21 -2.36 12.39
C VAL A 71 6.69 -2.68 12.49
N ALA A 72 7.13 -3.26 13.61
CA ALA A 72 8.50 -3.79 13.73
C ALA A 72 8.62 -5.13 13.02
N ASP A 73 9.58 -5.25 12.12
CA ASP A 73 9.86 -6.46 11.34
C ASP A 73 11.08 -7.18 11.92
N ILE A 74 10.82 -8.28 12.61
CA ILE A 74 11.83 -9.07 13.33
C ILE A 74 12.03 -10.41 12.63
N HIS A 75 13.26 -10.76 12.30
CA HIS A 75 13.55 -11.96 11.54
C HIS A 75 14.06 -13.13 12.40
N PHE A 76 14.94 -12.88 13.39
CA PHE A 76 15.63 -13.96 14.10
C PHE A 76 15.68 -13.79 15.62
N ASP A 77 15.80 -12.59 16.14
CA ASP A 77 16.01 -12.36 17.58
C ASP A 77 14.71 -12.05 18.31
N TYR A 78 14.23 -13.02 19.11
CA TYR A 78 13.04 -12.85 19.94
C TYR A 78 13.16 -11.72 20.97
N LYS A 79 14.38 -11.39 21.43
CA LYS A 79 14.61 -10.28 22.39
C LYS A 79 14.35 -8.93 21.74
N LEU A 80 14.71 -8.77 20.46
CA LEU A 80 14.35 -7.58 19.69
C LEU A 80 12.84 -7.47 19.46
N ALA A 81 12.12 -8.61 19.30
CA ALA A 81 10.67 -8.60 19.24
C ALA A 81 10.06 -8.09 20.54
N ILE A 82 10.48 -8.62 21.69
CA ILE A 82 10.02 -8.20 23.01
C ILE A 82 10.34 -6.71 23.25
N ALA A 83 11.57 -6.28 23.03
CA ALA A 83 11.97 -4.91 23.22
C ALA A 83 11.25 -3.92 22.30
N SER A 84 10.90 -4.35 21.08
CA SER A 84 10.07 -3.54 20.16
C SER A 84 8.63 -3.39 20.67
N ILE A 85 8.05 -4.47 21.22
CA ILE A 85 6.70 -4.45 21.83
C ILE A 85 6.70 -3.51 23.04
N GLU A 86 7.70 -3.63 23.93
CA GLU A 86 7.86 -2.78 25.11
C GLU A 86 8.11 -1.30 24.75
N ALA A 87 8.73 -1.05 23.59
CA ALA A 87 8.90 0.30 23.06
C ALA A 87 7.61 0.91 22.52
N GLY A 88 6.52 0.14 22.40
CA GLY A 88 5.20 0.63 21.99
C GLY A 88 4.95 0.58 20.48
N VAL A 89 5.57 -0.34 19.74
CA VAL A 89 5.21 -0.54 18.32
C VAL A 89 3.75 -0.97 18.19
N HIS A 90 3.11 -0.55 17.13
CA HIS A 90 1.69 -0.80 16.91
C HIS A 90 1.38 -2.22 16.40
N LYS A 91 2.37 -2.91 15.85
CA LYS A 91 2.31 -4.31 15.44
C LYS A 91 3.72 -4.89 15.29
N VAL A 92 3.88 -6.18 15.49
CA VAL A 92 5.13 -6.90 15.18
C VAL A 92 4.90 -7.84 14.01
N ARG A 93 5.86 -7.93 13.10
CA ARG A 93 5.92 -8.99 12.09
C ARG A 93 7.03 -9.95 12.46
N ILE A 94 6.68 -11.20 12.57
CA ILE A 94 7.60 -12.29 12.84
C ILE A 94 7.35 -13.47 11.90
N ASN A 95 8.32 -14.38 11.88
CA ASN A 95 8.12 -15.74 11.43
C ASN A 95 8.53 -16.62 12.64
N PRO A 96 7.56 -17.23 13.36
CA PRO A 96 7.83 -18.02 14.55
C PRO A 96 8.87 -19.11 14.33
N GLY A 97 8.90 -19.73 13.13
CA GLY A 97 9.89 -20.74 12.78
C GLY A 97 11.34 -20.23 12.71
N ASN A 98 11.56 -18.91 12.64
CA ASN A 98 12.89 -18.31 12.59
C ASN A 98 13.32 -17.68 13.93
N ILE A 99 12.39 -17.44 14.86
CA ILE A 99 12.67 -16.74 16.13
C ILE A 99 13.35 -17.66 17.15
N GLY A 100 13.19 -18.97 17.03
CA GLY A 100 13.82 -19.96 17.87
C GLY A 100 12.88 -21.09 18.30
N ASP A 101 13.19 -21.68 19.46
CA ASP A 101 12.43 -22.77 20.04
C ASP A 101 11.06 -22.31 20.62
N LYS A 102 10.26 -23.29 21.05
CA LYS A 102 8.91 -23.06 21.58
C LYS A 102 8.90 -22.07 22.77
N ASP A 103 9.90 -22.12 23.63
CA ASP A 103 9.96 -21.26 24.84
C ASP A 103 10.19 -19.79 24.49
N ARG A 104 11.01 -19.51 23.47
CA ARG A 104 11.24 -18.18 22.94
C ARG A 104 9.98 -17.61 22.28
N VAL A 105 9.28 -18.43 21.49
CA VAL A 105 7.99 -18.05 20.90
C VAL A 105 6.97 -17.76 22.00
N GLN A 106 6.88 -18.57 23.04
CA GLN A 106 5.98 -18.34 24.18
C GLN A 106 6.32 -17.05 24.94
N SER A 107 7.61 -16.71 25.08
CA SER A 107 8.04 -15.46 25.71
C SER A 107 7.55 -14.24 24.90
N VAL A 108 7.63 -14.30 23.56
CA VAL A 108 7.09 -13.24 22.69
C VAL A 108 5.57 -13.16 22.83
N ILE A 109 4.86 -14.29 22.83
CA ILE A 109 3.39 -14.32 22.96
C ILE A 109 2.97 -13.73 24.31
N ALA A 110 3.66 -14.06 25.39
CA ALA A 110 3.38 -13.48 26.72
C ALA A 110 3.53 -11.95 26.72
N CYS A 111 4.56 -11.43 26.06
CA CYS A 111 4.77 -9.99 25.90
C CYS A 111 3.67 -9.36 25.04
N LEU A 112 3.32 -9.97 23.90
CA LEU A 112 2.20 -9.52 23.05
C LEU A 112 0.88 -9.43 23.82
N LYS A 113 0.57 -10.45 24.63
CA LYS A 113 -0.65 -10.49 25.48
C LYS A 113 -0.65 -9.35 26.49
N LYS A 114 0.47 -9.14 27.18
CA LYS A 114 0.63 -8.07 28.19
C LYS A 114 0.37 -6.68 27.61
N HIS A 115 0.83 -6.43 26.39
CA HIS A 115 0.75 -5.12 25.74
C HIS A 115 -0.44 -4.99 24.76
N GLY A 116 -1.15 -6.08 24.47
CA GLY A 116 -2.23 -6.10 23.48
C GLY A 116 -1.75 -5.87 22.03
N THR A 117 -0.45 -6.04 21.76
CA THR A 117 0.17 -5.69 20.48
C THR A 117 -0.11 -6.76 19.42
N PRO A 118 -0.77 -6.45 18.30
CA PRO A 118 -1.03 -7.41 17.22
C PRO A 118 0.26 -7.99 16.64
N VAL A 119 0.15 -9.22 16.15
CA VAL A 119 1.26 -9.88 15.46
C VAL A 119 0.87 -10.25 14.04
N ARG A 120 1.81 -10.14 13.10
CA ARG A 120 1.66 -10.73 11.77
C ARG A 120 2.63 -11.89 11.59
N ILE A 121 2.08 -13.05 11.29
CA ILE A 121 2.81 -14.25 10.89
C ILE A 121 2.99 -14.21 9.36
N GLY A 122 4.24 -14.14 8.91
CA GLY A 122 4.55 -14.00 7.48
C GLY A 122 5.16 -15.26 6.88
N ILE A 123 4.38 -15.99 6.10
CA ILE A 123 4.80 -17.18 5.37
C ILE A 123 5.21 -16.80 3.96
N ASN A 124 6.48 -17.00 3.63
CA ASN A 124 7.01 -16.79 2.29
C ASN A 124 7.48 -18.11 1.69
N LYS A 125 7.19 -18.36 0.42
CA LYS A 125 7.61 -19.61 -0.27
C LYS A 125 9.11 -19.87 -0.14
N GLY A 126 9.95 -18.83 -0.15
CA GLY A 126 11.40 -18.93 -0.07
C GLY A 126 11.94 -19.41 1.29
N SER A 127 11.16 -19.27 2.38
CA SER A 127 11.61 -19.58 3.76
C SER A 127 10.77 -20.65 4.45
N LEU A 128 10.23 -21.61 3.69
CA LEU A 128 9.39 -22.69 4.24
C LEU A 128 10.21 -23.73 5.03
N PRO A 129 9.65 -24.28 6.13
CA PRO A 129 10.30 -25.29 6.95
C PRO A 129 10.69 -26.55 6.17
N LYS A 130 11.91 -27.07 6.44
CA LYS A 130 12.46 -28.23 5.72
C LYS A 130 11.61 -29.48 5.92
N HIS A 131 11.18 -29.77 7.16
CA HIS A 131 10.35 -30.93 7.48
C HIS A 131 9.00 -30.93 6.72
N LEU A 132 8.40 -29.76 6.47
CA LEU A 132 7.17 -29.69 5.68
C LEU A 132 7.44 -29.87 4.18
N LYS A 133 8.57 -29.36 3.66
CA LYS A 133 8.98 -29.60 2.27
C LYS A 133 9.26 -31.06 1.98
N GLU A 134 9.78 -31.79 2.95
CA GLU A 134 10.02 -33.26 2.85
C GLU A 134 8.71 -34.05 2.91
N LYS A 135 7.72 -33.55 3.65
CA LYS A 135 6.42 -34.20 3.83
C LYS A 135 5.44 -33.95 2.68
N TYR A 136 5.47 -32.80 2.05
CA TYR A 136 4.52 -32.38 1.04
C TYR A 136 5.22 -31.89 -0.24
N ASN A 137 4.81 -32.41 -1.40
CA ASN A 137 5.34 -32.00 -2.71
C ASN A 137 4.76 -30.68 -3.24
N ASP A 138 3.56 -30.27 -2.77
CA ASP A 138 2.88 -29.05 -3.21
C ASP A 138 3.32 -27.86 -2.34
N PRO A 139 4.01 -26.85 -2.89
CA PRO A 139 4.43 -25.66 -2.16
C PRO A 139 3.27 -24.91 -1.49
N ILE A 140 2.09 -24.90 -2.10
CA ILE A 140 0.93 -24.22 -1.53
C ILE A 140 0.48 -24.92 -0.26
N LYS A 141 0.43 -26.26 -0.28
CA LYS A 141 0.13 -27.06 0.89
C LYS A 141 1.17 -26.86 2.00
N VAL A 142 2.45 -26.82 1.63
CA VAL A 142 3.55 -26.53 2.59
C VAL A 142 3.33 -25.15 3.25
N MET A 143 2.94 -24.14 2.50
CA MET A 143 2.65 -22.79 3.05
C MET A 143 1.48 -22.82 4.03
N ILE A 144 0.40 -23.51 3.73
CA ILE A 144 -0.77 -23.63 4.60
C ILE A 144 -0.44 -24.38 5.87
N GLU A 145 0.28 -25.53 5.77
CA GLU A 145 0.67 -26.30 6.95
C GLU A 145 1.68 -25.52 7.82
N SER A 146 2.60 -24.77 7.23
CA SER A 146 3.49 -23.86 7.97
C SER A 146 2.68 -22.82 8.77
N ALA A 147 1.68 -22.21 8.14
CA ALA A 147 0.79 -21.28 8.85
C ALA A 147 0.01 -21.94 9.97
N ARG A 148 -0.45 -23.20 9.77
CA ARG A 148 -1.19 -23.97 10.77
C ARG A 148 -0.31 -24.28 12.00
N GLU A 149 0.95 -24.67 11.78
CA GLU A 149 1.90 -24.89 12.87
C GLU A 149 2.22 -23.58 13.60
N GLU A 150 2.56 -22.51 12.85
CA GLU A 150 2.97 -21.24 13.42
C GLU A 150 1.82 -20.53 14.16
N ALA A 151 0.61 -20.48 13.57
CA ALA A 151 -0.56 -19.92 14.22
C ALA A 151 -1.04 -20.80 15.41
N GLY A 152 -0.73 -22.09 15.39
CA GLY A 152 -1.01 -23.02 16.48
C GLY A 152 -0.45 -22.56 17.82
N TYR A 153 0.78 -22.04 17.85
CA TYR A 153 1.39 -21.52 19.09
C TYR A 153 0.57 -20.38 19.72
N PHE A 154 0.01 -19.49 18.89
CA PHE A 154 -0.81 -18.36 19.35
C PHE A 154 -2.17 -18.83 19.83
N ARG A 155 -2.79 -19.75 19.10
CA ARG A 155 -4.09 -20.33 19.46
C ARG A 155 -4.00 -21.12 20.78
N GLU A 156 -2.97 -21.96 20.96
CA GLU A 156 -2.70 -22.70 22.21
C GLU A 156 -2.53 -21.74 23.39
N ALA A 157 -1.90 -20.59 23.15
CA ALA A 157 -1.75 -19.54 24.15
C ALA A 157 -3.01 -18.68 24.35
N GLY A 158 -4.10 -18.87 23.59
CA GLY A 158 -5.30 -18.04 23.65
C GLY A 158 -5.05 -16.60 23.20
N TYR A 159 -4.32 -16.41 22.08
CA TYR A 159 -4.01 -15.11 21.52
C TYR A 159 -4.48 -14.99 20.07
N ASP A 160 -5.55 -14.20 19.84
CA ASP A 160 -6.23 -14.10 18.54
C ASP A 160 -5.90 -12.80 17.76
N ASN A 161 -5.05 -11.93 18.32
CA ASN A 161 -4.66 -10.68 17.67
C ASN A 161 -3.60 -10.93 16.57
N VAL A 162 -3.91 -11.86 15.66
CA VAL A 162 -3.03 -12.42 14.65
C VAL A 162 -3.50 -12.06 13.25
N VAL A 163 -2.58 -11.61 12.41
CA VAL A 163 -2.75 -11.40 10.96
C VAL A 163 -1.88 -12.43 10.23
N LEU A 164 -2.40 -13.10 9.22
CA LEU A 164 -1.61 -14.00 8.39
C LEU A 164 -1.20 -13.32 7.09
N SER A 165 -0.09 -13.76 6.52
CA SER A 165 0.38 -13.27 5.22
C SER A 165 1.06 -14.39 4.45
N PHE A 166 0.55 -14.69 3.26
CA PHE A 166 1.08 -15.69 2.35
C PHE A 166 1.59 -15.02 1.08
N LYS A 167 2.88 -15.15 0.79
CA LYS A 167 3.51 -14.49 -0.37
C LYS A 167 4.35 -15.45 -1.18
N SER A 168 4.15 -15.40 -2.51
CA SER A 168 5.01 -16.01 -3.51
C SER A 168 5.49 -14.93 -4.49
N SER A 169 6.55 -15.23 -5.23
CA SER A 169 7.05 -14.41 -6.34
C SER A 169 6.21 -14.55 -7.60
N THR A 170 5.33 -15.55 -7.67
CA THR A 170 4.38 -15.72 -8.78
C THR A 170 2.96 -15.28 -8.39
N VAL A 171 2.30 -14.60 -9.31
CA VAL A 171 0.93 -14.11 -9.13
C VAL A 171 -0.04 -15.27 -8.88
N ILE A 172 0.06 -16.32 -9.70
CA ILE A 172 -0.86 -17.47 -9.65
C ILE A 172 -0.76 -18.20 -8.32
N GLU A 173 0.45 -18.44 -7.81
CA GLU A 173 0.61 -19.08 -6.50
C GLU A 173 0.13 -18.19 -5.36
N THR A 174 0.40 -16.88 -5.44
CA THR A 174 -0.09 -15.91 -4.46
C THR A 174 -1.63 -15.93 -4.40
N ILE A 175 -2.31 -15.95 -5.53
CA ILE A 175 -3.77 -16.04 -5.58
C ILE A 175 -4.24 -17.37 -4.99
N LYS A 176 -3.68 -18.50 -5.44
CA LYS A 176 -4.09 -19.84 -4.99
C LYS A 176 -3.92 -20.02 -3.48
N VAL A 177 -2.77 -19.64 -2.92
CA VAL A 177 -2.51 -19.82 -1.48
C VAL A 177 -3.39 -18.93 -0.62
N ASN A 178 -3.69 -17.69 -1.04
CA ASN A 178 -4.56 -16.81 -0.27
C ASN A 178 -6.05 -17.21 -0.35
N ARG A 179 -6.51 -17.78 -1.48
CA ARG A 179 -7.84 -18.39 -1.58
C ARG A 179 -7.99 -19.57 -0.61
N LEU A 180 -6.99 -20.45 -0.57
CA LEU A 180 -6.99 -21.58 0.35
C LEU A 180 -6.86 -21.11 1.81
N ALA A 181 -6.01 -20.14 2.09
CA ALA A 181 -5.86 -19.56 3.42
C ALA A 181 -7.16 -18.95 3.94
N LYS A 182 -7.96 -18.30 3.06
CA LYS A 182 -9.28 -17.75 3.43
C LYS A 182 -10.30 -18.84 3.81
N GLN A 183 -10.18 -20.04 3.25
CA GLN A 183 -11.03 -21.19 3.59
C GLN A 183 -10.59 -21.88 4.89
N GLU A 184 -9.28 -21.87 5.18
CA GLU A 184 -8.69 -22.63 6.28
C GLU A 184 -8.53 -21.81 7.59
N PHE A 185 -8.55 -20.48 7.51
CA PHE A 185 -8.27 -19.60 8.64
C PHE A 185 -9.25 -18.43 8.72
N ASP A 186 -9.67 -18.11 9.93
CA ASP A 186 -10.51 -16.93 10.23
C ASP A 186 -9.71 -15.66 10.52
N TYR A 187 -8.40 -15.69 10.35
CA TYR A 187 -7.53 -14.52 10.58
C TYR A 187 -7.57 -13.54 9.42
N PRO A 188 -7.47 -12.22 9.68
CA PRO A 188 -7.25 -11.23 8.64
C PRO A 188 -6.00 -11.53 7.81
N LEU A 189 -6.07 -11.24 6.50
CA LEU A 189 -5.00 -11.52 5.55
C LEU A 189 -4.31 -10.24 5.08
N HIS A 190 -2.97 -10.23 5.17
CA HIS A 190 -2.13 -9.22 4.55
C HIS A 190 -1.61 -9.75 3.21
N ILE A 191 -2.07 -9.18 2.11
CA ILE A 191 -1.80 -9.67 0.76
C ILE A 191 -0.77 -8.81 -0.01
N GLY A 192 -0.19 -9.38 -1.04
CA GLY A 192 0.77 -8.76 -1.96
C GLY A 192 1.69 -9.79 -2.59
N VAL A 193 2.26 -9.48 -3.74
CA VAL A 193 3.24 -10.31 -4.44
C VAL A 193 4.64 -9.91 -3.95
N THR A 194 5.50 -10.89 -3.61
CA THR A 194 6.90 -10.63 -3.21
C THR A 194 7.84 -10.78 -4.40
N GLU A 195 9.01 -10.10 -4.36
CA GLU A 195 10.02 -10.21 -5.44
C GLU A 195 9.42 -9.92 -6.82
N ALA A 196 8.54 -8.91 -6.87
CA ALA A 196 7.73 -8.68 -8.07
C ALA A 196 8.52 -8.05 -9.23
N GLY A 197 9.67 -7.43 -8.96
CA GLY A 197 10.53 -6.81 -9.95
C GLY A 197 10.56 -5.27 -9.86
N ASP A 198 10.91 -4.64 -10.96
CA ASP A 198 11.00 -3.18 -11.09
C ASP A 198 9.62 -2.50 -11.05
N LEU A 199 9.60 -1.20 -11.37
CA LEU A 199 8.38 -0.41 -11.32
C LEU A 199 7.28 -0.96 -12.26
N ILE A 200 7.62 -1.36 -13.48
CA ILE A 200 6.64 -1.82 -14.48
C ILE A 200 6.19 -3.24 -14.15
N ASP A 201 7.12 -4.19 -14.12
CA ASP A 201 6.84 -5.60 -13.88
C ASP A 201 6.18 -5.82 -12.53
N GLY A 202 6.69 -5.15 -11.51
CA GLY A 202 6.18 -5.24 -10.15
C GLY A 202 4.78 -4.63 -10.01
N THR A 203 4.49 -3.51 -10.68
CA THR A 203 3.15 -2.92 -10.72
C THR A 203 2.16 -3.87 -11.37
N ILE A 204 2.50 -4.46 -12.52
CA ILE A 204 1.63 -5.41 -13.23
C ILE A 204 1.32 -6.61 -12.33
N LYS A 205 2.35 -7.27 -11.78
CA LYS A 205 2.18 -8.47 -10.94
C LYS A 205 1.37 -8.18 -9.68
N ASN A 206 1.67 -7.08 -8.98
CA ASN A 206 0.92 -6.70 -7.78
C ASN A 206 -0.52 -6.31 -8.12
N SER A 207 -0.74 -5.56 -9.21
CA SER A 207 -2.10 -5.18 -9.63
C SER A 207 -2.96 -6.40 -9.91
N ILE A 208 -2.46 -7.37 -10.69
CA ILE A 208 -3.21 -8.59 -10.96
C ILE A 208 -3.46 -9.40 -9.68
N GLY A 209 -2.41 -9.66 -8.88
CA GLY A 209 -2.53 -10.50 -7.69
C GLY A 209 -3.41 -9.90 -6.62
N ILE A 210 -3.23 -8.62 -6.30
CA ILE A 210 -3.99 -7.91 -5.27
C ILE A 210 -5.43 -7.68 -5.73
N ALA A 211 -5.64 -7.17 -6.96
CA ALA A 211 -6.98 -6.88 -7.45
C ALA A 211 -7.86 -8.13 -7.54
N THR A 212 -7.32 -9.25 -8.04
CA THR A 212 -8.06 -10.52 -8.09
C THR A 212 -8.54 -10.95 -6.70
N LEU A 213 -7.66 -10.92 -5.70
CA LEU A 213 -8.01 -11.32 -4.34
C LEU A 213 -9.02 -10.36 -3.71
N LEU A 214 -8.83 -9.04 -3.86
CA LEU A 214 -9.73 -8.05 -3.29
C LEU A 214 -11.14 -8.11 -3.89
N GLN A 215 -11.29 -8.40 -5.19
CA GLN A 215 -12.59 -8.61 -5.83
C GLN A 215 -13.33 -9.83 -5.27
N GLU A 216 -12.60 -10.81 -4.74
CA GLU A 216 -13.14 -11.99 -4.09
C GLU A 216 -13.38 -11.78 -2.57
N GLY A 217 -13.18 -10.56 -2.07
CA GLY A 217 -13.28 -10.24 -0.63
C GLY A 217 -12.14 -10.83 0.21
N ILE A 218 -11.00 -11.12 -0.41
CA ILE A 218 -9.80 -11.67 0.24
C ILE A 218 -8.74 -10.59 0.35
N GLY A 219 -8.34 -10.27 1.58
CA GLY A 219 -7.32 -9.27 1.89
C GLY A 219 -7.86 -8.11 2.72
N ASP A 220 -7.25 -7.93 3.88
CA ASP A 220 -7.64 -6.93 4.87
C ASP A 220 -6.59 -5.81 5.00
N THR A 221 -5.44 -5.98 4.40
CA THR A 221 -4.37 -4.98 4.24
C THR A 221 -3.46 -5.39 3.09
N ILE A 222 -2.91 -4.42 2.39
CA ILE A 222 -2.08 -4.68 1.20
C ILE A 222 -0.68 -4.10 1.34
N ARG A 223 0.30 -4.75 0.67
CA ARG A 223 1.60 -4.16 0.40
C ARG A 223 2.06 -4.52 -1.01
N VAL A 224 2.26 -3.50 -1.83
CA VAL A 224 2.94 -3.60 -3.12
C VAL A 224 4.45 -3.69 -2.87
N SER A 225 5.14 -4.61 -3.53
CA SER A 225 6.60 -4.76 -3.45
C SER A 225 7.24 -4.39 -4.77
N LEU A 226 8.10 -3.38 -4.77
CA LEU A 226 8.80 -2.88 -5.97
C LEU A 226 10.30 -2.67 -5.68
N THR A 227 11.13 -2.91 -6.68
CA THR A 227 12.51 -2.41 -6.72
C THR A 227 12.48 -0.96 -7.18
N ALA A 228 11.87 -0.08 -6.36
CA ALA A 228 11.63 1.33 -6.60
C ALA A 228 11.51 2.06 -5.24
N PRO A 229 11.45 3.39 -5.17
CA PRO A 229 11.16 4.12 -3.94
C PRO A 229 9.86 3.68 -3.27
N GLU A 230 9.78 3.80 -1.93
CA GLU A 230 8.60 3.42 -1.13
C GLU A 230 7.33 4.15 -1.59
N GLU A 231 7.50 5.38 -2.05
CA GLU A 231 6.41 6.21 -2.56
C GLU A 231 5.68 5.55 -3.73
N GLU A 232 6.41 4.88 -4.63
CA GLU A 232 5.83 4.18 -5.77
C GLU A 232 5.05 2.93 -5.33
N GLU A 233 5.50 2.24 -4.27
CA GLU A 233 4.74 1.14 -3.66
C GLU A 233 3.39 1.63 -3.12
N VAL A 234 3.39 2.78 -2.41
CA VAL A 234 2.18 3.39 -1.84
C VAL A 234 1.24 3.87 -2.95
N ARG A 235 1.75 4.63 -3.92
CA ARG A 235 0.95 5.13 -5.06
C ARG A 235 0.30 3.99 -5.82
N THR A 236 1.06 2.93 -6.11
CA THR A 236 0.53 1.74 -6.80
C THR A 236 -0.57 1.07 -5.98
N GLY A 237 -0.35 0.89 -4.67
CA GLY A 237 -1.36 0.31 -3.78
C GLY A 237 -2.65 1.11 -3.73
N ILE A 238 -2.55 2.44 -3.61
CA ILE A 238 -3.71 3.34 -3.64
C ILE A 238 -4.42 3.26 -4.98
N LYS A 239 -3.69 3.29 -6.10
CA LYS A 239 -4.29 3.21 -7.44
C LYS A 239 -5.01 1.89 -7.70
N ILE A 240 -4.52 0.77 -7.15
CA ILE A 240 -5.24 -0.50 -7.19
C ILE A 240 -6.58 -0.38 -6.44
N LEU A 241 -6.58 0.20 -5.24
CA LEU A 241 -7.80 0.37 -4.44
C LEU A 241 -8.79 1.34 -5.09
N GLU A 242 -8.33 2.44 -5.64
CA GLU A 242 -9.14 3.41 -6.38
C GLU A 242 -9.78 2.78 -7.63
N ALA A 243 -9.01 2.02 -8.42
CA ALA A 243 -9.50 1.32 -9.61
C ALA A 243 -10.60 0.29 -9.28
N LEU A 244 -10.53 -0.31 -8.08
CA LEU A 244 -11.55 -1.23 -7.55
C LEU A 244 -12.69 -0.54 -6.80
N LYS A 245 -12.67 0.79 -6.67
CA LYS A 245 -13.62 1.59 -5.86
C LYS A 245 -13.66 1.19 -4.38
N LEU A 246 -12.54 0.66 -3.86
CA LEU A 246 -12.33 0.32 -2.45
C LEU A 246 -11.66 1.46 -1.66
N ARG A 247 -11.23 2.50 -2.34
CA ARG A 247 -10.75 3.76 -1.79
C ARG A 247 -11.26 4.88 -2.67
N GLU A 248 -11.73 5.96 -2.07
CA GLU A 248 -12.16 7.12 -2.85
C GLU A 248 -10.95 7.78 -3.53
N SER A 249 -11.11 8.10 -4.81
CA SER A 249 -10.16 8.94 -5.53
C SER A 249 -10.60 10.38 -5.38
N HIS A 250 -9.80 11.19 -4.71
CA HIS A 250 -10.10 12.63 -4.67
C HIS A 250 -9.93 13.31 -6.02
N VAL A 251 -9.09 12.73 -6.89
CA VAL A 251 -8.89 13.24 -8.25
C VAL A 251 -8.68 12.08 -9.24
N GLU A 252 -9.57 11.97 -10.19
CA GLU A 252 -9.46 11.10 -11.36
C GLU A 252 -9.03 11.91 -12.57
N ILE A 253 -7.86 11.61 -13.15
CA ILE A 253 -7.39 12.25 -14.37
C ILE A 253 -7.67 11.33 -15.55
N ILE A 254 -8.53 11.78 -16.46
CA ILE A 254 -8.87 11.07 -17.68
C ILE A 254 -8.07 11.69 -18.82
N SER A 255 -7.25 10.91 -19.49
CA SER A 255 -6.46 11.35 -20.64
C SER A 255 -6.60 10.41 -21.83
N CYS A 256 -6.64 10.95 -23.03
CA CYS A 256 -6.71 10.13 -24.24
C CYS A 256 -5.34 9.44 -24.52
N PRO A 257 -5.33 8.29 -25.22
CA PRO A 257 -4.10 7.51 -25.45
C PRO A 257 -3.20 8.10 -26.56
N THR A 258 -3.35 9.37 -26.89
CA THR A 258 -2.66 10.07 -28.00
C THR A 258 -2.86 9.41 -29.38
N CYS A 259 -2.91 10.18 -30.44
CA CYS A 259 -2.99 9.73 -31.81
C CYS A 259 -2.40 10.79 -32.75
N GLY A 260 -2.41 10.58 -34.06
CA GLY A 260 -1.92 11.55 -35.05
C GLY A 260 -2.63 12.91 -35.06
N ARG A 261 -3.69 13.08 -34.26
CA ARG A 261 -4.41 14.37 -34.09
C ARG A 261 -3.98 15.13 -32.85
N THR A 262 -3.07 14.58 -32.04
CA THR A 262 -2.59 15.24 -30.81
C THR A 262 -1.75 16.46 -31.16
N GLU A 263 -2.14 17.63 -30.66
CA GLU A 263 -1.53 18.93 -30.96
C GLU A 263 -0.68 19.49 -29.82
N ILE A 264 -0.67 18.82 -28.66
CA ILE A 264 0.05 19.23 -27.43
C ILE A 264 0.86 18.07 -26.84
N GLU A 265 1.85 18.37 -26.02
CA GLU A 265 2.62 17.37 -25.27
C GLU A 265 1.79 16.74 -24.14
N LEU A 266 0.80 15.93 -24.52
CA LEU A 266 -0.24 15.41 -23.62
C LEU A 266 0.33 14.64 -22.42
N ALA A 267 1.34 13.80 -22.64
CA ALA A 267 1.94 13.00 -21.56
C ALA A 267 2.57 13.90 -20.48
N ARG A 268 3.28 14.96 -20.91
CA ARG A 268 3.88 15.94 -20.01
C ARG A 268 2.81 16.74 -19.26
N LEU A 269 1.78 17.18 -19.95
CA LEU A 269 0.67 17.93 -19.35
C LEU A 269 -0.08 17.09 -18.33
N GLY A 270 -0.37 15.82 -18.63
CA GLY A 270 -1.00 14.90 -17.69
C GLY A 270 -0.17 14.70 -16.42
N GLN A 271 1.16 14.56 -16.54
CA GLN A 271 2.05 14.48 -15.38
C GLN A 271 2.04 15.77 -14.55
N GLN A 272 2.02 16.93 -15.18
CA GLN A 272 1.98 18.24 -14.50
C GLN A 272 0.63 18.41 -13.75
N VAL A 273 -0.48 18.07 -14.37
CA VAL A 273 -1.81 18.12 -13.71
C VAL A 273 -1.85 17.15 -12.53
N LYS A 274 -1.30 15.92 -12.68
CA LYS A 274 -1.16 14.98 -11.58
C LYS A 274 -0.36 15.55 -10.42
N ALA A 275 0.76 16.21 -10.70
CA ALA A 275 1.60 16.83 -9.67
C ALA A 275 0.89 17.97 -8.93
N LEU A 276 0.03 18.74 -9.60
CA LEU A 276 -0.78 19.78 -8.96
C LEU A 276 -1.82 19.22 -7.96
N THR A 277 -2.27 17.99 -8.17
CA THR A 277 -3.34 17.39 -7.38
C THR A 277 -2.82 16.45 -6.29
N GLU A 278 -1.60 15.96 -6.41
CA GLU A 278 -1.03 14.98 -5.48
C GLU A 278 -0.86 15.54 -4.07
N GLY A 279 -1.38 14.80 -3.07
CA GLY A 279 -1.31 15.16 -1.66
C GLY A 279 -2.14 16.39 -1.27
N LYS A 280 -3.02 16.86 -2.15
CA LYS A 280 -3.98 17.93 -1.86
C LYS A 280 -5.32 17.35 -1.41
N ARG A 281 -6.02 18.08 -0.55
CA ARG A 281 -7.39 17.74 -0.15
C ARG A 281 -8.37 18.60 -0.92
N PHE A 282 -9.46 17.98 -1.37
CA PHE A 282 -10.48 18.61 -2.17
C PHE A 282 -11.85 18.44 -1.49
N CYS A 283 -12.68 19.46 -1.57
CA CYS A 283 -14.03 19.45 -0.98
C CYS A 283 -15.00 18.47 -1.64
N LYS A 284 -14.63 17.88 -2.78
CA LYS A 284 -15.34 16.80 -3.48
C LYS A 284 -14.38 15.98 -4.33
N ASN A 285 -14.81 14.80 -4.75
CA ASN A 285 -14.08 14.03 -5.76
C ASN A 285 -14.13 14.74 -7.10
N LEU A 286 -12.98 14.92 -7.75
CA LEU A 286 -12.84 15.65 -9.02
C LEU A 286 -12.52 14.70 -10.16
N LYS A 287 -13.18 14.89 -11.30
CA LYS A 287 -12.79 14.30 -12.59
C LYS A 287 -12.19 15.37 -13.48
N ILE A 288 -10.94 15.21 -13.88
CA ILE A 288 -10.21 16.18 -14.69
C ILE A 288 -9.85 15.54 -16.04
N ALA A 289 -10.28 16.15 -17.14
CA ALA A 289 -9.95 15.70 -18.48
C ALA A 289 -8.70 16.38 -19.01
N VAL A 290 -7.76 15.61 -19.59
CA VAL A 290 -6.58 16.11 -20.31
C VAL A 290 -6.57 15.46 -21.69
N MET A 291 -7.05 16.19 -22.71
CA MET A 291 -7.27 15.67 -24.06
C MET A 291 -6.32 16.30 -25.07
N GLY A 292 -5.75 15.48 -25.94
CA GLY A 292 -4.72 15.91 -26.89
C GLY A 292 -5.22 16.66 -28.12
N CYS A 293 -6.54 16.67 -28.40
CA CYS A 293 -7.11 17.39 -29.53
C CYS A 293 -8.55 17.86 -29.24
N VAL A 294 -9.02 18.84 -30.01
CA VAL A 294 -10.36 19.42 -29.85
C VAL A 294 -11.48 18.56 -30.48
N VAL A 295 -11.14 17.50 -31.22
CA VAL A 295 -12.14 16.70 -31.95
C VAL A 295 -12.92 15.78 -31.01
N ASN A 296 -12.25 15.03 -30.16
CA ASN A 296 -12.87 14.10 -29.22
C ASN A 296 -12.98 14.67 -27.80
N GLY A 297 -12.20 15.72 -27.51
CA GLY A 297 -12.14 16.32 -26.18
C GLY A 297 -13.50 16.68 -25.57
N PRO A 298 -14.41 17.35 -26.32
CA PRO A 298 -15.73 17.70 -25.78
C PRO A 298 -16.61 16.50 -25.42
N GLY A 299 -16.54 15.41 -26.17
CA GLY A 299 -17.36 14.20 -25.93
C GLY A 299 -16.85 13.38 -24.74
N GLU A 300 -15.53 13.16 -24.67
CA GLU A 300 -14.90 12.38 -23.60
C GLU A 300 -14.77 13.19 -22.29
N ALA A 301 -14.75 14.52 -22.37
CA ALA A 301 -14.71 15.42 -21.21
C ALA A 301 -16.10 15.77 -20.66
N GLY A 302 -17.18 15.31 -21.29
CA GLY A 302 -18.56 15.67 -20.95
C GLY A 302 -18.99 15.32 -19.52
N GLU A 303 -18.38 14.31 -18.92
CA GLU A 303 -18.63 13.89 -17.55
C GLU A 303 -17.58 14.40 -16.54
N CYS A 304 -16.65 15.28 -16.98
CA CYS A 304 -15.59 15.79 -16.13
C CYS A 304 -15.99 17.14 -15.52
N ASP A 305 -15.55 17.38 -14.27
CA ASP A 305 -15.77 18.66 -13.60
C ASP A 305 -15.11 19.82 -14.37
N PHE A 306 -13.90 19.59 -14.87
CA PHE A 306 -13.23 20.48 -15.81
C PHE A 306 -12.13 19.73 -16.56
N GLY A 307 -11.60 20.38 -17.58
CA GLY A 307 -10.54 19.77 -18.39
C GLY A 307 -10.07 20.67 -19.52
N ILE A 308 -9.12 20.14 -20.26
CA ILE A 308 -8.52 20.79 -21.41
C ILE A 308 -8.55 19.89 -22.64
N ALA A 309 -8.79 20.47 -23.81
CA ALA A 309 -8.58 19.85 -25.10
C ALA A 309 -7.58 20.68 -25.91
N GLY A 310 -6.43 20.06 -26.22
CA GLY A 310 -5.34 20.68 -26.91
C GLY A 310 -5.64 21.05 -28.36
N GLY A 311 -5.11 22.17 -28.81
CA GLY A 311 -5.00 22.56 -30.20
C GLY A 311 -3.61 23.11 -30.48
N LYS A 312 -3.29 23.38 -31.75
CA LYS A 312 -1.95 23.71 -32.20
C LYS A 312 -1.32 24.90 -31.45
N ASP A 313 -2.05 26.02 -31.31
CA ASP A 313 -1.57 27.24 -30.63
C ASP A 313 -2.45 27.61 -29.44
N GLN A 314 -3.68 27.12 -29.42
CA GLN A 314 -4.71 27.43 -28.45
C GLN A 314 -5.44 26.15 -28.04
N SER A 315 -5.77 26.05 -26.76
CA SER A 315 -6.53 24.95 -26.21
C SER A 315 -7.90 25.41 -25.70
N ILE A 316 -8.84 24.48 -25.62
CA ILE A 316 -10.18 24.72 -25.08
C ILE A 316 -10.23 24.25 -23.65
N LEU A 317 -10.56 25.14 -22.73
CA LEU A 317 -10.83 24.84 -21.33
C LEU A 317 -12.33 24.55 -21.16
N PHE A 318 -12.65 23.45 -20.45
CA PHE A 318 -14.03 23.04 -20.14
C PHE A 318 -14.28 23.13 -18.65
N LYS A 319 -15.54 23.34 -18.31
CA LYS A 319 -16.05 23.19 -16.96
C LYS A 319 -17.47 22.63 -17.02
N ASP A 320 -17.77 21.65 -16.18
CA ASP A 320 -19.08 20.97 -16.10
C ASP A 320 -19.60 20.54 -17.49
N GLY A 321 -18.71 19.92 -18.30
CA GLY A 321 -19.02 19.43 -19.65
C GLY A 321 -19.20 20.53 -20.71
N LYS A 322 -19.04 21.83 -20.37
CA LYS A 322 -19.25 22.97 -21.31
C LYS A 322 -17.93 23.69 -21.57
N LYS A 323 -17.79 24.20 -22.81
CA LYS A 323 -16.68 25.08 -23.15
C LYS A 323 -16.71 26.33 -22.26
N LEU A 324 -15.66 26.54 -21.49
CA LEU A 324 -15.48 27.71 -20.64
C LEU A 324 -14.85 28.87 -21.42
N LYS A 325 -13.66 28.64 -21.97
CA LYS A 325 -12.91 29.63 -22.77
C LYS A 325 -11.84 28.97 -23.65
N VAL A 326 -11.31 29.72 -24.58
CA VAL A 326 -10.11 29.39 -25.35
C VAL A 326 -8.93 30.10 -24.72
N ILE A 327 -7.83 29.36 -24.54
CA ILE A 327 -6.60 29.86 -23.91
C ILE A 327 -5.38 29.52 -24.76
N LYS A 328 -4.30 30.28 -24.59
CA LYS A 328 -3.01 29.95 -25.21
C LYS A 328 -2.41 28.73 -24.52
N ASN A 329 -1.68 27.91 -25.25
CA ASN A 329 -1.08 26.69 -24.69
C ASN A 329 -0.12 26.97 -23.53
N ASP A 330 0.61 28.08 -23.53
CA ASP A 330 1.49 28.50 -22.43
C ASP A 330 0.74 28.80 -21.12
N SER A 331 -0.56 29.08 -21.19
CA SER A 331 -1.38 29.42 -20.03
C SER A 331 -2.12 28.21 -19.43
N ILE A 332 -1.98 27.01 -20.02
CA ILE A 332 -2.74 25.82 -19.59
C ILE A 332 -2.58 25.54 -18.10
N MET A 333 -1.34 25.48 -17.62
CA MET A 333 -1.09 25.09 -16.23
C MET A 333 -1.60 26.13 -15.23
N SER A 334 -1.41 27.41 -15.49
CA SER A 334 -1.93 28.49 -14.63
C SER A 334 -3.47 28.52 -14.56
N GLU A 335 -4.12 28.23 -15.67
CA GLU A 335 -5.58 28.17 -15.74
C GLU A 335 -6.15 26.91 -15.03
N MET A 336 -5.48 25.78 -15.19
CA MET A 336 -5.84 24.55 -14.47
C MET A 336 -5.68 24.73 -12.95
N GLU A 337 -4.58 25.36 -12.51
CA GLU A 337 -4.34 25.64 -11.10
C GLU A 337 -5.41 26.60 -10.53
N GLN A 338 -5.77 27.63 -11.29
CA GLN A 338 -6.83 28.57 -10.89
C GLN A 338 -8.19 27.87 -10.71
N LEU A 339 -8.52 26.92 -11.60
CA LEU A 339 -9.75 26.14 -11.44
C LEU A 339 -9.68 25.24 -10.21
N LEU A 340 -8.55 24.59 -9.96
CA LEU A 340 -8.33 23.73 -8.80
C LEU A 340 -8.46 24.47 -7.46
N MET A 341 -8.04 25.74 -7.39
CA MET A 341 -8.17 26.57 -6.18
C MET A 341 -9.61 26.65 -5.67
N GLY A 342 -10.59 26.59 -6.56
CA GLY A 342 -12.02 26.62 -6.21
C GLY A 342 -12.51 25.34 -5.52
N TYR A 343 -11.72 24.28 -5.51
CA TYR A 343 -12.09 22.96 -4.99
C TYR A 343 -11.21 22.49 -3.81
N TYR A 344 -10.21 23.27 -3.39
CA TYR A 344 -9.45 22.91 -2.19
C TYR A 344 -10.32 22.97 -0.94
N GLU A 345 -10.11 22.05 -0.02
CA GLU A 345 -10.67 22.16 1.34
C GLU A 345 -10.15 23.46 1.95
N LYS A 346 -11.06 24.23 2.54
CA LYS A 346 -10.69 25.40 3.34
C LYS A 346 -10.31 24.90 4.73
N ASP A 347 -9.11 25.26 5.20
CA ASP A 347 -8.64 24.99 6.55
C ASP A 347 -9.62 25.51 7.62
#